data_8a3ef9856e5f813054cbc68d97bd2e16
#
_entry.id   8a3ef9856e5f813054cbc68d97bd2e16
#
_cell.length_a   1.000
_cell.length_b   1.000
_cell.length_c   1.000
_cell.angle_alpha   90.00
_cell.angle_beta   90.00
_cell.angle_gamma   90.00
#
_symmetry.space_group_name_H-M   'P 1'
#
loop_
_entity.id
_entity.type
_entity.pdbx_description
1 polymer ?
#
loop_
_entity_poly.entity_id
_entity_poly.type
_entity_poly.pdbx_seq_one_letter_code
_entity_poly.pdbx_strand_id
1 'polypeptide(L)'
;AVVAQIWDSTLNPIGVLFALAAAASLSTHFITGERIQRHLPTNVTMAYGMGIATMVFLPFSNLGSFDYASLLETTDLSGNLAGNSAPLWLMLVVLGVAGSFLPMAFTFLALRHLSATLVGVIATLETILAAIFALLWLGELISLTQALGGMVVVAGIVLAQTSRRQKMAKVVD
;
A
#
# COMPACT_ATOMS: atom_id res chain seq x y z
N ALA A 1 7.73 2.51 13.33
CA ALA A 1 9.10 2.51 13.86
C ALA A 1 9.43 1.16 14.50
N VAL A 2 8.67 0.71 15.52
CA VAL A 2 8.92 -0.58 16.21
C VAL A 2 8.82 -1.76 15.23
N VAL A 3 7.82 -1.78 14.37
CA VAL A 3 7.63 -2.84 13.35
C VAL A 3 8.79 -2.89 12.36
N ALA A 4 9.35 -1.74 12.00
CA ALA A 4 10.48 -1.65 11.08
C ALA A 4 11.85 -1.85 11.75
N GLN A 5 11.92 -2.09 13.06
CA GLN A 5 13.16 -2.32 13.82
C GLN A 5 14.25 -1.26 13.58
N ILE A 6 13.87 0.00 13.51
CA ILE A 6 14.76 1.10 13.13
C ILE A 6 15.88 1.39 14.14
N TRP A 7 15.81 0.80 15.35
CA TRP A 7 16.86 0.94 16.39
C TRP A 7 18.14 0.17 16.07
N ASP A 8 18.05 -0.88 15.25
CA ASP A 8 19.18 -1.72 14.87
C ASP A 8 19.87 -1.23 13.60
N SER A 9 19.33 -0.17 12.97
CA SER A 9 19.87 0.43 11.76
C SER A 9 20.36 1.87 12.01
N THR A 10 21.46 2.23 11.41
CA THR A 10 21.87 3.64 11.32
C THR A 10 20.87 4.39 10.46
N LEU A 11 20.04 5.23 11.07
CA LEU A 11 19.03 6.01 10.34
C LEU A 11 19.72 6.99 9.39
N ASN A 12 19.47 6.84 8.11
CA ASN A 12 19.86 7.85 7.14
C ASN A 12 18.86 9.03 7.20
N PRO A 13 19.30 10.25 7.57
CA PRO A 13 18.41 11.41 7.67
C PRO A 13 17.64 11.72 6.37
N ILE A 14 18.29 11.49 5.22
CA ILE A 14 17.68 11.68 3.90
C ILE A 14 16.56 10.65 3.69
N GLY A 15 16.78 9.39 4.08
CA GLY A 15 15.74 8.36 4.03
C GLY A 15 14.53 8.68 4.91
N VAL A 16 14.77 9.22 6.11
CA VAL A 16 13.69 9.68 7.00
C VAL A 16 12.91 10.83 6.36
N LEU A 17 13.59 11.80 5.74
CA LEU A 17 12.94 12.90 5.04
C LEU A 17 12.03 12.39 3.89
N PHE A 18 12.54 11.46 3.08
CA PHE A 18 11.73 10.84 2.02
C PHE A 18 10.54 10.05 2.56
N ALA A 19 10.69 9.36 3.68
CA ALA A 19 9.58 8.65 4.32
C ALA A 19 8.48 9.62 4.81
N LEU A 20 8.87 10.76 5.40
CA LEU A 20 7.92 11.80 5.79
C LEU A 20 7.22 12.44 4.58
N ALA A 21 7.96 12.71 3.51
CA ALA A 21 7.40 13.22 2.26
C ALA A 21 6.41 12.23 1.63
N ALA A 22 6.73 10.93 1.65
CA ALA A 22 5.83 9.87 1.19
C ALA A 22 4.55 9.81 2.03
N ALA A 23 4.65 9.90 3.36
CA ALA A 23 3.49 9.93 4.25
C ALA A 23 2.59 11.15 4.00
N ALA A 24 3.18 12.33 3.79
CA ALA A 24 2.45 13.54 3.43
C ALA A 24 1.75 13.41 2.07
N SER A 25 2.43 12.83 1.08
CA SER A 25 1.88 12.58 -0.25
C SER A 25 0.71 11.59 -0.19
N LEU A 26 0.83 10.50 0.59
CA LEU A 26 -0.23 9.52 0.77
C LEU A 26 -1.47 10.13 1.46
N SER A 27 -1.25 10.95 2.49
CA SER A 27 -2.34 11.67 3.16
C SER A 27 -3.07 12.63 2.20
N THR A 28 -2.32 13.35 1.38
CA THR A 28 -2.86 14.24 0.34
C THR A 28 -3.65 13.43 -0.70
N HIS A 29 -3.13 12.26 -1.10
CA HIS A 29 -3.80 11.35 -2.02
C HIS A 29 -5.17 10.91 -1.49
N PHE A 30 -5.29 10.49 -0.23
CA PHE A 30 -6.57 10.09 0.35
C PHE A 30 -7.56 11.25 0.46
N ILE A 31 -7.11 12.43 0.92
CA ILE A 31 -7.97 13.62 1.06
C ILE A 31 -8.48 14.09 -0.32
N THR A 32 -7.58 14.13 -1.29
CA THR A 32 -7.94 14.53 -2.66
C THR A 32 -8.82 13.47 -3.31
N GLY A 33 -8.51 12.19 -3.11
CA GLY A 33 -9.30 11.06 -3.58
C GLY A 33 -10.74 11.11 -3.05
N GLU A 34 -10.94 11.34 -1.75
CA GLU A 34 -12.28 11.50 -1.16
C GLU A 34 -13.06 12.64 -1.84
N ARG A 35 -12.42 13.80 -2.07
CA ARG A 35 -13.07 14.93 -2.73
C ARG A 35 -13.46 14.63 -4.17
N ILE A 36 -12.56 14.02 -4.92
CA ILE A 36 -12.78 13.68 -6.33
C ILE A 36 -13.88 12.62 -6.47
N GLN A 37 -13.89 11.60 -5.61
CA GLN A 37 -14.88 10.52 -5.67
C GLN A 37 -16.32 10.97 -5.37
N ARG A 38 -16.50 12.15 -4.80
CA ARG A 38 -17.83 12.76 -4.64
C ARG A 38 -18.42 13.29 -5.96
N HIS A 39 -17.57 13.57 -6.95
CA HIS A 39 -17.94 14.22 -8.20
C HIS A 39 -17.70 13.35 -9.43
N LEU A 40 -16.72 12.46 -9.39
CA LEU A 40 -16.34 11.61 -10.52
C LEU A 40 -16.50 10.12 -10.18
N PRO A 41 -16.90 9.29 -11.15
CA PRO A 41 -16.93 7.85 -10.95
C PRO A 41 -15.50 7.28 -10.84
N THR A 42 -15.37 6.18 -10.12
CA THR A 42 -14.07 5.56 -9.79
C THR A 42 -13.24 5.21 -11.03
N ASN A 43 -13.87 4.67 -12.07
CA ASN A 43 -13.20 4.33 -13.33
C ASN A 43 -12.56 5.54 -14.02
N VAL A 44 -13.25 6.68 -14.01
CA VAL A 44 -12.72 7.93 -14.59
C VAL A 44 -11.55 8.45 -13.77
N THR A 45 -11.69 8.48 -12.44
CA THR A 45 -10.60 8.90 -11.54
C THR A 45 -9.36 8.03 -11.71
N MET A 46 -9.54 6.72 -11.84
CA MET A 46 -8.44 5.78 -12.08
C MET A 46 -7.78 5.99 -13.44
N ALA A 47 -8.57 6.13 -14.50
CA ALA A 47 -8.04 6.33 -15.85
C ALA A 47 -7.15 7.58 -15.91
N TYR A 48 -7.64 8.70 -15.38
CA TYR A 48 -6.84 9.94 -15.33
C TYR A 48 -5.65 9.83 -14.36
N GLY A 49 -5.85 9.30 -13.16
CA GLY A 49 -4.79 9.17 -12.15
C GLY A 49 -3.64 8.28 -12.63
N MET A 50 -3.94 7.09 -13.14
CA MET A 50 -2.93 6.16 -13.66
C MET A 50 -2.32 6.67 -14.96
N GLY A 51 -3.13 7.29 -15.85
CA GLY A 51 -2.63 7.87 -17.11
C GLY A 51 -1.64 9.00 -16.86
N ILE A 52 -1.97 9.95 -15.98
CA ILE A 52 -1.07 11.06 -15.61
C ILE A 52 0.19 10.51 -14.93
N ALA A 53 0.05 9.57 -13.98
CA ALA A 53 1.20 8.95 -13.33
C ALA A 53 2.13 8.28 -14.35
N THR A 54 1.57 7.53 -15.30
CA THR A 54 2.34 6.91 -16.38
C THR A 54 3.09 7.96 -17.20
N MET A 55 2.42 9.05 -17.61
CA MET A 55 3.06 10.11 -18.37
C MET A 55 4.19 10.80 -17.61
N VAL A 56 4.04 10.99 -16.30
CA VAL A 56 5.06 11.60 -15.45
C VAL A 56 6.27 10.68 -15.28
N PHE A 57 6.05 9.37 -15.07
CA PHE A 57 7.13 8.43 -14.83
C PHE A 57 7.77 7.87 -16.09
N LEU A 58 7.08 7.90 -17.22
CA LEU A 58 7.57 7.36 -18.50
C LEU A 58 8.97 7.89 -18.89
N PRO A 59 9.29 9.20 -18.79
CA PRO A 59 10.61 9.71 -19.12
C PRO A 59 11.74 9.17 -18.23
N PHE A 60 11.42 8.75 -17.01
CA PHE A 60 12.38 8.23 -16.04
C PHE A 60 12.54 6.70 -16.08
N SER A 61 11.71 6.00 -16.87
CA SER A 61 11.64 4.54 -16.88
C SER A 61 12.70 3.86 -17.73
N ASN A 62 13.54 4.62 -18.45
CA ASN A 62 14.62 4.10 -19.31
C ASN A 62 14.21 2.91 -20.21
N LEU A 63 13.00 2.96 -20.76
CA LEU A 63 12.43 1.87 -21.58
C LEU A 63 13.27 1.54 -22.83
N GLY A 64 14.10 2.49 -23.29
CA GLY A 64 14.95 2.28 -24.44
C GLY A 64 16.11 1.29 -24.22
N SER A 65 16.53 1.07 -22.97
CA SER A 65 17.57 0.10 -22.59
C SER A 65 17.02 -1.18 -21.95
N PHE A 66 15.70 -1.33 -21.92
CA PHE A 66 15.07 -2.53 -21.36
C PHE A 66 15.24 -3.72 -22.34
N ASP A 67 15.72 -4.85 -21.84
CA ASP A 67 15.79 -6.08 -22.61
C ASP A 67 14.41 -6.73 -22.68
N TYR A 68 13.70 -6.51 -23.77
CA TYR A 68 12.36 -7.09 -23.97
C TYR A 68 12.39 -8.62 -24.17
N ALA A 69 13.53 -9.19 -24.53
CA ALA A 69 13.66 -10.65 -24.65
C ALA A 69 13.52 -11.34 -23.29
N SER A 70 13.99 -10.69 -22.22
CA SER A 70 13.85 -11.19 -20.84
C SER A 70 12.41 -11.40 -20.40
N LEU A 71 11.43 -10.74 -21.01
CA LEU A 71 10.02 -10.94 -20.69
C LEU A 71 9.53 -12.37 -20.95
N LEU A 72 10.16 -13.07 -21.90
CA LEU A 72 9.82 -14.46 -22.24
C LEU A 72 10.58 -15.48 -21.37
N GLU A 73 11.58 -15.04 -20.64
CA GLU A 73 12.33 -15.90 -19.72
C GLU A 73 11.45 -16.33 -18.56
N THR A 74 11.67 -17.54 -18.09
CA THR A 74 11.00 -18.09 -16.91
C THR A 74 11.80 -17.74 -15.65
N THR A 75 11.08 -17.29 -14.64
CA THR A 75 11.64 -16.98 -13.31
C THR A 75 11.06 -17.95 -12.29
N ASP A 76 11.88 -18.46 -11.40
CA ASP A 76 11.45 -19.35 -10.34
C ASP A 76 10.63 -18.59 -9.30
N LEU A 77 9.53 -19.19 -8.89
CA LEU A 77 8.65 -18.65 -7.88
C LEU A 77 9.17 -18.95 -6.48
N SER A 78 8.91 -18.05 -5.55
CA SER A 78 9.35 -18.15 -4.15
C SER A 78 8.21 -18.57 -3.21
N GLY A 79 8.57 -18.93 -1.97
CA GLY A 79 7.62 -19.27 -0.92
C GLY A 79 6.88 -20.56 -1.22
N ASN A 80 5.57 -20.58 -1.00
CA ASN A 80 4.74 -21.78 -1.21
C ASN A 80 4.63 -22.24 -2.67
N LEU A 81 5.09 -21.42 -3.63
CA LEU A 81 5.18 -21.80 -5.05
C LEU A 81 6.60 -22.19 -5.48
N ALA A 82 7.53 -22.32 -4.54
CA ALA A 82 8.89 -22.75 -4.83
C ALA A 82 8.89 -24.07 -5.61
N GLY A 83 9.75 -24.14 -6.63
CA GLY A 83 9.79 -25.30 -7.56
C GLY A 83 8.89 -25.17 -8.78
N ASN A 84 8.05 -24.12 -8.87
CA ASN A 84 7.36 -23.77 -10.09
C ASN A 84 8.04 -22.53 -10.71
N SER A 85 7.96 -22.42 -12.03
CA SER A 85 8.44 -21.26 -12.77
C SER A 85 7.33 -20.63 -13.60
N ALA A 86 7.40 -19.34 -13.80
CA ALA A 86 6.45 -18.61 -14.63
C ALA A 86 7.20 -17.59 -15.52
N PRO A 87 6.69 -17.30 -16.72
CA PRO A 87 7.30 -16.30 -17.58
C PRO A 87 7.20 -14.90 -16.92
N LEU A 88 8.25 -14.11 -17.05
CA LEU A 88 8.36 -12.80 -16.41
C LEU A 88 7.20 -11.86 -16.78
N TRP A 89 6.75 -11.86 -18.05
CA TRP A 89 5.63 -11.04 -18.49
C TRP A 89 4.34 -11.34 -17.70
N LEU A 90 4.08 -12.63 -17.38
CA LEU A 90 2.90 -13.01 -16.61
C LEU A 90 2.99 -12.48 -15.17
N MET A 91 4.18 -12.57 -14.57
CA MET A 91 4.41 -12.02 -13.23
C MET A 91 4.21 -10.50 -13.19
N LEU A 92 4.68 -9.79 -14.23
CA LEU A 92 4.47 -8.34 -14.35
C LEU A 92 2.98 -7.99 -14.54
N VAL A 93 2.25 -8.76 -15.33
CA VAL A 93 0.79 -8.58 -15.48
C VAL A 93 0.07 -8.82 -14.14
N VAL A 94 0.39 -9.89 -13.44
CA VAL A 94 -0.18 -10.17 -12.11
C VAL A 94 0.16 -9.05 -11.12
N LEU A 95 1.40 -8.60 -11.09
CA LEU A 95 1.82 -7.48 -10.25
C LEU A 95 1.08 -6.19 -10.61
N GLY A 96 0.97 -5.88 -11.89
CA GLY A 96 0.26 -4.68 -12.37
C GLY A 96 -1.23 -4.71 -12.05
N VAL A 97 -1.89 -5.85 -12.29
CA VAL A 97 -3.33 -5.97 -12.07
C VAL A 97 -3.66 -6.20 -10.60
N ALA A 98 -3.12 -7.26 -10.00
CA ALA A 98 -3.47 -7.65 -8.63
C ALA A 98 -2.71 -6.85 -7.58
N GLY A 99 -1.45 -6.47 -7.84
CA GLY A 99 -0.62 -5.72 -6.90
C GLY A 99 -0.79 -4.21 -6.98
N SER A 100 -1.30 -3.65 -8.08
CA SER A 100 -1.42 -2.20 -8.24
C SER A 100 -2.83 -1.75 -8.61
N PHE A 101 -3.38 -2.24 -9.72
CA PHE A 101 -4.68 -1.76 -10.22
C PHE A 101 -5.83 -2.08 -9.27
N LEU A 102 -5.99 -3.33 -8.85
CA LEU A 102 -7.10 -3.74 -7.97
C LEU A 102 -7.06 -3.05 -6.59
N PRO A 103 -5.92 -3.00 -5.87
CA PRO A 103 -5.86 -2.29 -4.60
C PRO A 103 -6.21 -0.81 -4.73
N MET A 104 -5.73 -0.14 -5.80
CA MET A 104 -6.05 1.26 -6.07
C MET A 104 -7.55 1.43 -6.37
N ALA A 105 -8.15 0.53 -7.16
CA ALA A 105 -9.58 0.54 -7.46
C ALA A 105 -10.42 0.41 -6.19
N PHE A 106 -10.08 -0.53 -5.31
CA PHE A 106 -10.77 -0.72 -4.04
C PHE A 106 -10.59 0.48 -3.10
N THR A 107 -9.40 1.08 -3.08
CA THR A 107 -9.14 2.30 -2.30
C THR A 107 -10.03 3.45 -2.75
N PHE A 108 -10.11 3.73 -4.04
CA PHE A 108 -11.00 4.78 -4.55
C PHE A 108 -12.48 4.44 -4.35
N LEU A 109 -12.87 3.18 -4.52
CA LEU A 109 -14.23 2.75 -4.23
C LEU A 109 -14.56 2.93 -2.74
N ALA A 110 -13.63 2.62 -1.84
CA ALA A 110 -13.78 2.88 -0.41
C ALA A 110 -13.92 4.38 -0.11
N LEU A 111 -13.10 5.24 -0.74
CA LEU A 111 -13.15 6.71 -0.57
C LEU A 111 -14.46 7.32 -1.08
N ARG A 112 -15.19 6.62 -1.93
CA ARG A 112 -16.53 7.04 -2.35
C ARG A 112 -17.57 6.95 -1.24
N HIS A 113 -17.39 6.01 -0.32
CA HIS A 113 -18.34 5.69 0.76
C HIS A 113 -17.81 6.02 2.16
N LEU A 114 -16.50 6.14 2.31
CA LEU A 114 -15.80 6.34 3.58
C LEU A 114 -14.99 7.64 3.53
N SER A 115 -14.76 8.24 4.69
CA SER A 115 -13.87 9.41 4.79
C SER A 115 -12.40 9.00 4.60
N ALA A 116 -11.58 9.90 4.04
CA ALA A 116 -10.14 9.72 3.88
C ALA A 116 -9.43 9.26 5.16
N THR A 117 -9.84 9.82 6.31
CA THR A 117 -9.29 9.43 7.61
C THR A 117 -9.59 7.97 7.96
N LEU A 118 -10.80 7.48 7.65
CA LEU A 118 -11.16 6.09 7.94
C LEU A 118 -10.42 5.12 7.01
N VAL A 119 -10.33 5.47 5.72
CA VAL A 119 -9.55 4.69 4.76
C VAL A 119 -8.08 4.65 5.16
N GLY A 120 -7.50 5.80 5.58
CA GLY A 120 -6.12 5.86 6.06
C GLY A 120 -5.87 5.00 7.32
N VAL A 121 -6.81 4.99 8.27
CA VAL A 121 -6.74 4.12 9.46
C VAL A 121 -6.80 2.63 9.06
N ILE A 122 -7.68 2.28 8.12
CA ILE A 122 -7.78 0.89 7.62
C ILE A 122 -6.51 0.51 6.86
N ALA A 123 -5.94 1.42 6.08
CA ALA A 123 -4.70 1.19 5.33
C ALA A 123 -3.50 0.86 6.27
N THR A 124 -3.50 1.32 7.53
CA THR A 124 -2.43 0.92 8.46
C THR A 124 -2.44 -0.57 8.80
N LEU A 125 -3.58 -1.28 8.63
CA LEU A 125 -3.66 -2.73 8.76
C LEU A 125 -2.87 -3.47 7.67
N GLU A 126 -2.60 -2.82 6.53
CA GLU A 126 -1.80 -3.39 5.44
C GLU A 126 -0.44 -3.88 5.92
N THR A 127 0.24 -3.11 6.77
CA THR A 127 1.54 -3.49 7.32
C THR A 127 1.47 -4.77 8.16
N ILE A 128 0.38 -4.95 8.91
CA ILE A 128 0.17 -6.14 9.76
C ILE A 128 -0.15 -7.34 8.87
N LEU A 129 -1.05 -7.15 7.89
CA LEU A 129 -1.39 -8.21 6.95
C LEU A 129 -0.18 -8.62 6.11
N ALA A 130 0.65 -7.67 5.67
CA ALA A 130 1.88 -7.95 4.96
C ALA A 130 2.84 -8.83 5.79
N ALA A 131 3.01 -8.53 7.09
CA ALA A 131 3.83 -9.35 8.00
C ALA A 131 3.25 -10.77 8.18
N ILE A 132 1.93 -10.90 8.29
CA ILE A 132 1.26 -12.22 8.37
C ILE A 132 1.47 -13.00 7.07
N PHE A 133 1.32 -12.36 5.91
CA PHE A 133 1.57 -13.00 4.62
C PHE A 133 3.03 -13.41 4.45
N ALA A 134 3.99 -12.59 4.88
CA ALA A 134 5.40 -12.93 4.86
C ALA A 134 5.69 -14.18 5.71
N LEU A 135 5.11 -14.26 6.92
CA LEU A 135 5.22 -15.44 7.78
C LEU A 135 4.62 -16.70 7.12
N LEU A 136 3.39 -16.59 6.60
CA LEU A 136 2.66 -17.76 6.08
C LEU A 136 3.16 -18.21 4.69
N TRP A 137 3.61 -17.27 3.87
CA TRP A 137 4.00 -17.54 2.49
C TRP A 137 5.50 -17.78 2.31
N LEU A 138 6.32 -16.95 2.94
CA LEU A 138 7.78 -17.03 2.82
C LEU A 138 8.43 -17.79 3.98
N GLY A 139 7.68 -18.09 5.05
CA GLY A 139 8.23 -18.71 6.25
C GLY A 139 9.11 -17.76 7.08
N GLU A 140 9.04 -16.46 6.84
CA GLU A 140 9.80 -15.46 7.60
C GLU A 140 9.31 -15.39 9.04
N LEU A 141 10.24 -15.51 10.00
CA LEU A 141 9.89 -15.42 11.41
C LEU A 141 9.65 -13.95 11.82
N ILE A 142 8.49 -13.72 12.42
CA ILE A 142 8.19 -12.41 12.99
C ILE A 142 8.94 -12.31 14.33
N SER A 143 9.80 -11.30 14.47
CA SER A 143 10.48 -11.04 15.74
C SER A 143 9.49 -10.57 16.81
N LEU A 144 9.83 -10.80 18.09
CA LEU A 144 9.01 -10.33 19.22
C LEU A 144 8.78 -8.81 19.15
N THR A 145 9.79 -8.06 18.75
CA THR A 145 9.72 -6.59 18.58
C THR A 145 8.71 -6.19 17.51
N GLN A 146 8.68 -6.90 16.37
CA GLN A 146 7.70 -6.67 15.30
C GLN A 146 6.28 -7.01 15.75
N ALA A 147 6.12 -8.13 16.49
CA ALA A 147 4.82 -8.53 17.05
C ALA A 147 4.28 -7.49 18.04
N LEU A 148 5.12 -7.01 18.97
CA LEU A 148 4.75 -5.94 19.89
C LEU A 148 4.39 -4.64 19.16
N GLY A 149 5.17 -4.25 18.15
CA GLY A 149 4.87 -3.08 17.30
C GLY A 149 3.53 -3.21 16.59
N GLY A 150 3.24 -4.37 16.04
CA GLY A 150 1.95 -4.69 15.42
C GLY A 150 0.77 -4.55 16.40
N MET A 151 0.91 -5.07 17.63
CA MET A 151 -0.12 -4.91 18.66
C MET A 151 -0.37 -3.45 19.03
N VAL A 152 0.67 -2.62 19.14
CA VAL A 152 0.52 -1.18 19.40
C VAL A 152 -0.23 -0.48 18.25
N VAL A 153 0.04 -0.85 17.00
CA VAL A 153 -0.68 -0.31 15.84
C VAL A 153 -2.16 -0.69 15.91
N VAL A 154 -2.49 -1.95 16.16
CA VAL A 154 -3.89 -2.41 16.31
C VAL A 154 -4.59 -1.66 17.44
N ALA A 155 -3.96 -1.54 18.60
CA ALA A 155 -4.51 -0.79 19.74
C ALA A 155 -4.79 0.67 19.37
N GLY A 156 -3.86 1.33 18.65
CA GLY A 156 -4.04 2.70 18.14
C GLY A 156 -5.24 2.83 17.19
N ILE A 157 -5.42 1.87 16.28
CA ILE A 157 -6.57 1.82 15.37
C ILE A 157 -7.89 1.70 16.14
N VAL A 158 -7.96 0.77 17.08
CA VAL A 158 -9.16 0.55 17.92
C VAL A 158 -9.51 1.80 18.72
N LEU A 159 -8.53 2.45 19.35
CA LEU A 159 -8.72 3.69 20.08
C LEU A 159 -9.22 4.82 19.18
N ALA A 160 -8.63 4.99 18.00
CA ALA A 160 -9.05 6.01 17.04
C ALA A 160 -10.50 5.81 16.58
N GLN A 161 -10.92 4.58 16.34
CA GLN A 161 -12.30 4.27 15.93
C GLN A 161 -13.30 4.45 17.07
N THR A 162 -12.94 4.05 18.30
CA THR A 162 -13.82 4.19 19.47
C THR A 162 -14.07 5.65 19.80
N SER A 163 -13.05 6.50 19.75
CA SER A 163 -13.17 7.94 19.99
C SER A 163 -14.10 8.64 19.00
N ARG A 164 -14.17 8.15 17.74
CA ARG A 164 -15.09 8.68 16.73
C ARG A 164 -16.54 8.33 17.00
N ARG A 165 -16.82 7.10 17.43
CA ARG A 165 -18.18 6.67 17.78
C ARG A 165 -18.76 7.53 18.91
N GLN A 166 -17.95 7.84 19.92
CA GLN A 166 -18.38 8.69 21.04
C GLN A 166 -18.67 10.13 20.62
N LYS A 167 -17.92 10.69 19.67
CA LYS A 167 -18.20 12.04 19.15
C LYS A 167 -19.50 12.11 18.33
N MET A 168 -19.80 11.08 17.54
CA MET A 168 -21.05 11.03 16.77
C MET A 168 -22.27 10.83 17.67
N ALA A 169 -22.20 10.02 18.70
CA ALA A 169 -23.28 9.85 19.66
C ALA A 169 -23.62 11.17 20.40
N LYS A 170 -22.61 11.95 20.79
CA LYS A 170 -22.82 13.26 21.46
C LYS A 170 -23.38 14.38 20.60
N VAL A 171 -23.45 14.23 19.29
CA VAL A 171 -24.01 15.25 18.37
C VAL A 171 -25.48 14.94 18.06
N VAL A 172 -25.95 13.74 18.37
CA VAL A 172 -27.34 13.30 18.13
C VAL A 172 -28.24 13.46 19.37
N ASP A 173 -27.64 13.62 20.56
CA ASP A 173 -28.30 13.98 21.80
C ASP A 173 -28.30 15.53 22.00
#